data_773a979672e94c2388be9a6d7165d664
#
_entry.id   773a979672e94c2388be9a6d7165d664
#
_cell.length_a   1.000
_cell.length_b   1.000
_cell.length_c   1.000
_cell.angle_alpha   90.00
_cell.angle_beta   90.00
_cell.angle_gamma   90.00
#
_symmetry.space_group_name_H-M   'P 1'
#
loop_
_entity.id
_entity.type
_entity.pdbx_description
1 polymer ?
#
loop_
_entity_poly.entity_id
_entity_poly.type
_entity_poly.pdbx_seq_one_letter_code
_entity_poly.pdbx_strand_id
1 'polypeptide(L)'
;MNDYNNVLVGFSELIKNEEYRPYDGNLRLGVDLGTANIVVSVVDSNNTPIAGASYPSTVVKDGIVVDFLGASRAVAMMKGKLEEMMGVEFYEAATAIPPGIISGNVKVISNVVESVGLDVINVIDEPTAAASVLGITDGAVVDVGGGTTGISILKNGEVVFTADEPTGGTHMTLVLAGSLGCSFEEAERIKKDPKQEMLVFPVVKPVIEKMAAIVKRFIEGYDVDVIYVVGGACSFKKFESVFEKETGVKTIKPAEPLLVTPLGIAMNCKKQ
;
A
#
# COMPACT_ATOMS: atom_id res chain seq x y z
N MET A 1 12.76 16.74 9.09
CA MET A 1 12.27 15.52 8.43
C MET A 1 11.03 15.13 9.18
N ASN A 2 9.90 14.89 8.52
CA ASN A 2 8.70 14.49 9.24
C ASN A 2 8.96 13.15 9.92
N ASP A 3 8.44 12.97 11.13
CA ASP A 3 8.72 11.80 11.98
C ASP A 3 8.37 10.47 11.29
N TYR A 4 7.28 10.43 10.51
CA TYR A 4 6.84 9.25 9.76
C TYR A 4 7.89 8.75 8.74
N ASN A 5 8.71 9.60 8.14
CA ASN A 5 9.75 9.14 7.20
C ASN A 5 10.83 8.31 7.90
N ASN A 6 11.22 8.69 9.12
CA ASN A 6 12.17 7.91 9.91
C ASN A 6 11.56 6.56 10.32
N VAL A 7 10.29 6.57 10.68
CA VAL A 7 9.52 5.34 11.01
C VAL A 7 9.47 4.40 9.81
N LEU A 8 9.14 4.89 8.62
CA LEU A 8 9.04 4.10 7.40
C LEU A 8 10.40 3.54 6.95
N VAL A 9 11.46 4.35 6.98
CA VAL A 9 12.82 3.88 6.66
C VAL A 9 13.25 2.77 7.62
N GLY A 10 13.05 2.98 8.93
CA GLY A 10 13.36 1.97 9.92
C GLY A 10 12.53 0.69 9.76
N PHE A 11 11.26 0.79 9.35
CA PHE A 11 10.42 -0.37 9.04
C PHE A 11 10.91 -1.11 7.79
N SER A 12 11.32 -0.38 6.75
CA SER A 12 11.93 -0.96 5.55
C SER A 12 13.19 -1.76 5.88
N GLU A 13 14.03 -1.25 6.80
CA GLU A 13 15.24 -1.94 7.24
C GLU A 13 14.93 -3.25 7.98
N LEU A 14 13.93 -3.25 8.87
CA LEU A 14 13.49 -4.47 9.55
C LEU A 14 13.04 -5.56 8.56
N ILE A 15 12.27 -5.18 7.53
CA ILE A 15 11.84 -6.13 6.49
C ILE A 15 13.04 -6.65 5.69
N LYS A 16 13.94 -5.76 5.25
CA LYS A 16 15.10 -6.12 4.42
C LYS A 16 16.10 -7.01 5.15
N ASN A 17 16.32 -6.75 6.42
CA ASN A 17 17.28 -7.49 7.23
C ASN A 17 16.68 -8.74 7.88
N GLU A 18 15.35 -8.92 7.80
CA GLU A 18 14.62 -9.98 8.49
C GLU A 18 14.86 -9.94 10.02
N GLU A 19 14.70 -8.74 10.59
CA GLU A 19 14.93 -8.45 12.00
C GLU A 19 13.65 -7.93 12.67
N TYR A 20 13.65 -7.95 14.00
CA TYR A 20 12.61 -7.30 14.79
C TYR A 20 13.23 -6.43 15.89
N ARG A 21 12.45 -5.42 16.35
CA ARG A 21 12.82 -4.56 17.48
C ARG A 21 12.30 -5.14 18.78
N PRO A 22 13.01 -4.91 19.89
CA PRO A 22 12.44 -5.11 21.22
C PRO A 22 11.12 -4.32 21.35
N TYR A 23 10.14 -4.90 22.02
CA TYR A 23 8.82 -4.31 22.18
C TYR A 23 8.27 -4.56 23.57
N ASP A 24 7.34 -3.69 23.98
CA ASP A 24 6.59 -3.82 25.21
C ASP A 24 5.08 -3.89 24.91
N GLY A 25 4.36 -4.74 25.64
CA GLY A 25 2.89 -4.87 25.54
C GLY A 25 2.43 -5.72 24.35
N ASN A 26 1.21 -5.48 23.92
CA ASN A 26 0.53 -6.28 22.89
C ASN A 26 0.99 -5.91 21.49
N LEU A 27 1.16 -6.92 20.67
CA LEU A 27 1.44 -6.79 19.24
C LEU A 27 0.14 -6.76 18.44
N ARG A 28 0.17 -6.04 17.33
CA ARG A 28 -0.93 -5.92 16.36
C ARG A 28 -0.42 -6.23 14.97
N LEU A 29 -1.17 -7.06 14.26
CA LEU A 29 -0.82 -7.56 12.94
C LEU A 29 -1.67 -6.89 11.86
N GLY A 30 -1.05 -6.44 10.79
CA GLY A 30 -1.72 -6.00 9.58
C GLY A 30 -1.32 -6.88 8.40
N VAL A 31 -2.30 -7.29 7.59
CA VAL A 31 -2.09 -8.06 6.36
C VAL A 31 -2.60 -7.25 5.19
N ASP A 32 -1.69 -6.85 4.32
CA ASP A 32 -1.98 -6.16 3.06
C ASP A 32 -1.87 -7.15 1.89
N LEU A 33 -2.99 -7.43 1.23
CA LEU A 33 -3.08 -8.31 0.06
C LEU A 33 -2.99 -7.50 -1.24
N GLY A 34 -1.87 -6.84 -1.48
CA GLY A 34 -1.69 -6.01 -2.67
C GLY A 34 -1.50 -6.81 -3.97
N THR A 35 -1.80 -6.16 -5.11
CA THR A 35 -1.70 -6.74 -6.46
C THR A 35 -0.27 -7.17 -6.83
N ALA A 36 0.74 -6.44 -6.38
CA ALA A 36 2.15 -6.71 -6.74
C ALA A 36 2.98 -7.28 -5.59
N ASN A 37 2.54 -7.09 -4.35
CA ASN A 37 3.20 -7.56 -3.15
C ASN A 37 2.15 -7.84 -2.08
N ILE A 38 2.35 -8.87 -1.28
CA ILE A 38 1.68 -9.06 0.00
C ILE A 38 2.65 -8.58 1.08
N VAL A 39 2.16 -7.80 2.04
CA VAL A 39 2.98 -7.30 3.15
C VAL A 39 2.30 -7.63 4.47
N VAL A 40 3.06 -8.20 5.40
CA VAL A 40 2.61 -8.40 6.78
C VAL A 40 3.42 -7.47 7.68
N SER A 41 2.73 -6.67 8.46
CA SER A 41 3.30 -5.65 9.35
C SER A 41 2.95 -5.94 10.79
N VAL A 42 3.89 -5.78 11.70
CA VAL A 42 3.69 -5.92 13.15
C VAL A 42 4.03 -4.61 13.84
N VAL A 43 3.12 -4.10 14.65
CA VAL A 43 3.35 -2.92 15.49
C VAL A 43 3.04 -3.24 16.95
N ASP A 44 3.64 -2.48 17.88
CA ASP A 44 3.30 -2.53 19.30
C ASP A 44 2.06 -1.68 19.64
N SER A 45 1.72 -1.62 20.92
CA SER A 45 0.59 -0.81 21.42
C SER A 45 0.77 0.70 21.18
N ASN A 46 1.99 1.18 20.96
CA ASN A 46 2.33 2.57 20.68
C ASN A 46 2.40 2.90 19.18
N ASN A 47 2.00 1.98 18.30
CA ASN A 47 2.14 2.08 16.83
C ASN A 47 3.60 2.07 16.34
N THR A 48 4.55 1.60 17.15
CA THR A 48 5.94 1.46 16.72
C THR A 48 6.08 0.23 15.83
N PRO A 49 6.68 0.32 14.64
CA PRO A 49 6.96 -0.84 13.80
C PRO A 49 7.95 -1.78 14.50
N ILE A 50 7.57 -3.02 14.69
CA ILE A 50 8.37 -4.04 15.38
C ILE A 50 9.00 -5.02 14.41
N ALA A 51 8.22 -5.52 13.45
CA ALA A 51 8.68 -6.47 12.44
C ALA A 51 7.81 -6.37 11.18
N GLY A 52 8.24 -6.99 10.10
CA GLY A 52 7.44 -7.14 8.91
C GLY A 52 8.03 -8.12 7.93
N ALA A 53 7.19 -8.56 6.99
CA ALA A 53 7.59 -9.41 5.88
C ALA A 53 6.90 -8.94 4.60
N SER A 54 7.58 -9.05 3.46
CA SER A 54 7.03 -8.71 2.15
C SER A 54 7.29 -9.87 1.18
N TYR A 55 6.29 -10.19 0.37
CA TYR A 55 6.35 -11.25 -0.62
C TYR A 55 5.81 -10.75 -1.96
N PRO A 56 6.59 -10.79 -3.06
CA PRO A 56 6.11 -10.48 -4.40
C PRO A 56 5.02 -11.47 -4.80
N SER A 57 3.88 -10.97 -5.25
CA SER A 57 2.72 -11.81 -5.54
C SER A 57 1.93 -11.32 -6.74
N THR A 58 1.20 -12.23 -7.36
CA THR A 58 0.25 -11.98 -8.45
C THR A 58 -1.11 -12.63 -8.16
N VAL A 59 -1.37 -12.94 -6.90
CA VAL A 59 -2.59 -13.65 -6.46
C VAL A 59 -3.81 -12.71 -6.31
N VAL A 60 -3.57 -11.39 -6.35
CA VAL A 60 -4.60 -10.35 -6.36
C VAL A 60 -4.48 -9.56 -7.65
N LYS A 61 -5.61 -9.25 -8.27
CA LYS A 61 -5.69 -8.40 -9.47
C LYS A 61 -6.80 -7.37 -9.27
N ASP A 62 -6.43 -6.10 -9.36
CA ASP A 62 -7.37 -4.96 -9.24
C ASP A 62 -8.28 -5.08 -8.00
N GLY A 63 -7.68 -5.39 -6.83
CA GLY A 63 -8.40 -5.57 -5.57
C GLY A 63 -9.20 -6.88 -5.44
N ILE A 64 -9.09 -7.80 -6.41
CA ILE A 64 -9.79 -9.09 -6.41
C ILE A 64 -8.78 -10.23 -6.23
N VAL A 65 -9.02 -11.11 -5.26
CA VAL A 65 -8.22 -12.32 -5.07
C VAL A 65 -8.54 -13.31 -6.21
N VAL A 66 -7.56 -13.56 -7.08
CA VAL A 66 -7.69 -14.48 -8.24
C VAL A 66 -7.10 -15.86 -7.97
N ASP A 67 -6.24 -15.99 -6.95
CA ASP A 67 -5.70 -17.26 -6.46
C ASP A 67 -5.77 -17.28 -4.93
N PHE A 68 -6.87 -17.81 -4.40
CA PHE A 68 -7.11 -17.91 -2.96
C PHE A 68 -6.06 -18.76 -2.25
N LEU A 69 -5.71 -19.93 -2.81
CA LEU A 69 -4.75 -20.84 -2.19
C LEU A 69 -3.33 -20.27 -2.21
N GLY A 70 -2.95 -19.60 -3.30
CA GLY A 70 -1.68 -18.90 -3.39
C GLY A 70 -1.58 -17.76 -2.38
N ALA A 71 -2.64 -16.96 -2.23
CA ALA A 71 -2.72 -15.88 -1.24
C ALA A 71 -2.60 -16.44 0.20
N SER A 72 -3.39 -17.46 0.53
CA SER A 72 -3.35 -18.11 1.86
C SER A 72 -1.98 -18.68 2.17
N ARG A 73 -1.32 -19.34 1.22
CA ARG A 73 0.05 -19.88 1.42
C ARG A 73 1.07 -18.79 1.66
N ALA A 74 0.99 -17.67 0.92
CA ALA A 74 1.90 -16.54 1.09
C ALA A 74 1.73 -15.90 2.48
N VAL A 75 0.49 -15.67 2.93
CA VAL A 75 0.21 -15.14 4.27
C VAL A 75 0.67 -16.11 5.35
N ALA A 76 0.37 -17.41 5.22
CA ALA A 76 0.80 -18.44 6.17
C ALA A 76 2.32 -18.49 6.32
N MET A 77 3.05 -18.45 5.19
CA MET A 77 4.51 -18.45 5.17
C MET A 77 5.07 -17.20 5.89
N MET A 78 4.55 -16.01 5.61
CA MET A 78 5.03 -14.79 6.25
C MET A 78 4.67 -14.73 7.73
N LYS A 79 3.44 -15.14 8.10
CA LYS A 79 3.02 -15.27 9.50
C LYS A 79 3.95 -16.20 10.26
N GLY A 80 4.16 -17.42 9.77
CA GLY A 80 5.03 -18.42 10.40
C GLY A 80 6.47 -17.93 10.57
N LYS A 81 7.01 -17.26 9.55
CA LYS A 81 8.35 -16.65 9.62
C LYS A 81 8.44 -15.59 10.73
N LEU A 82 7.45 -14.71 10.85
CA LEU A 82 7.41 -13.69 11.89
C LEU A 82 7.25 -14.31 13.28
N GLU A 83 6.37 -15.32 13.42
CA GLU A 83 6.18 -16.05 14.67
C GLU A 83 7.44 -16.76 15.14
N GLU A 84 8.14 -17.46 14.23
CA GLU A 84 9.42 -18.13 14.53
C GLU A 84 10.49 -17.12 14.93
N MET A 85 10.64 -16.02 14.17
CA MET A 85 11.64 -14.99 14.41
C MET A 85 11.43 -14.29 15.76
N MET A 86 10.17 -14.02 16.14
CA MET A 86 9.82 -13.27 17.34
C MET A 86 9.53 -14.16 18.56
N GLY A 87 9.35 -15.46 18.39
CA GLY A 87 8.98 -16.38 19.46
C GLY A 87 7.56 -16.15 20.00
N VAL A 88 6.62 -15.74 19.16
CA VAL A 88 5.23 -15.42 19.53
C VAL A 88 4.25 -16.11 18.58
N GLU A 89 2.96 -16.11 18.92
CA GLU A 89 1.87 -16.54 18.04
C GLU A 89 0.92 -15.36 17.82
N PHE A 90 0.39 -15.23 16.58
CA PHE A 90 -0.59 -14.21 16.21
C PHE A 90 -1.96 -14.85 16.00
N TYR A 91 -2.99 -14.26 16.61
CA TYR A 91 -4.39 -14.74 16.56
C TYR A 91 -5.34 -13.73 15.92
N GLU A 92 -5.01 -12.44 15.94
CA GLU A 92 -5.86 -11.36 15.42
C GLU A 92 -5.07 -10.55 14.37
N ALA A 93 -5.78 -10.06 13.35
CA ALA A 93 -5.21 -9.19 12.33
C ALA A 93 -6.23 -8.15 11.86
N ALA A 94 -5.72 -7.06 11.30
CA ALA A 94 -6.47 -6.21 10.39
C ALA A 94 -6.06 -6.47 8.95
N THR A 95 -6.95 -6.16 8.01
CA THR A 95 -6.65 -6.16 6.57
C THR A 95 -7.22 -4.92 5.90
N ALA A 96 -6.85 -4.69 4.64
CA ALA A 96 -7.36 -3.56 3.89
C ALA A 96 -8.04 -3.97 2.58
N ILE A 97 -8.78 -3.03 2.06
CA ILE A 97 -9.51 -3.13 0.79
C ILE A 97 -9.36 -1.81 0.01
N PRO A 98 -9.40 -1.83 -1.31
CA PRO A 98 -9.60 -0.61 -2.09
C PRO A 98 -10.95 0.04 -1.75
N PRO A 99 -11.05 1.39 -1.80
CA PRO A 99 -12.32 2.08 -1.58
C PRO A 99 -13.41 1.63 -2.56
N GLY A 100 -14.64 1.50 -2.05
CA GLY A 100 -15.80 1.19 -2.88
C GLY A 100 -15.90 -0.24 -3.41
N ILE A 101 -15.05 -1.15 -2.94
CA ILE A 101 -15.11 -2.56 -3.33
C ILE A 101 -16.41 -3.23 -2.87
N ILE A 102 -16.96 -4.13 -3.68
CA ILE A 102 -18.21 -4.84 -3.35
C ILE A 102 -18.02 -5.80 -2.15
N SER A 103 -19.07 -5.95 -1.34
CA SER A 103 -19.04 -6.75 -0.10
C SER A 103 -18.58 -8.20 -0.28
N GLY A 104 -18.84 -8.80 -1.45
CA GLY A 104 -18.37 -10.15 -1.77
C GLY A 104 -16.84 -10.26 -1.80
N ASN A 105 -16.16 -9.30 -2.42
CA ASN A 105 -14.70 -9.28 -2.49
C ASN A 105 -14.06 -8.97 -1.12
N VAL A 106 -14.68 -8.12 -0.31
CA VAL A 106 -14.26 -7.87 1.09
C VAL A 106 -14.19 -9.19 1.86
N LYS A 107 -15.25 -10.03 1.75
CA LYS A 107 -15.28 -11.35 2.41
C LYS A 107 -14.17 -12.27 1.93
N VAL A 108 -13.86 -12.27 0.63
CA VAL A 108 -12.79 -13.12 0.10
C VAL A 108 -11.43 -12.69 0.66
N ILE A 109 -11.16 -11.41 0.76
CA ILE A 109 -9.93 -10.86 1.37
C ILE A 109 -9.85 -11.29 2.85
N SER A 110 -10.90 -11.08 3.63
CA SER A 110 -10.96 -11.51 5.04
C SER A 110 -10.76 -13.03 5.17
N ASN A 111 -11.45 -13.83 4.34
CA ASN A 111 -11.33 -15.29 4.36
C ASN A 111 -9.91 -15.78 4.07
N VAL A 112 -9.13 -15.09 3.21
CA VAL A 112 -7.71 -15.43 3.01
C VAL A 112 -6.93 -15.28 4.31
N VAL A 113 -7.13 -14.18 5.03
CA VAL A 113 -6.46 -13.92 6.30
C VAL A 113 -6.94 -14.90 7.39
N GLU A 114 -8.24 -15.17 7.45
CA GLU A 114 -8.83 -16.12 8.41
C GLU A 114 -8.40 -17.57 8.15
N SER A 115 -8.15 -17.95 6.90
CA SER A 115 -7.73 -19.29 6.51
C SER A 115 -6.39 -19.72 7.10
N VAL A 116 -5.59 -18.77 7.61
CA VAL A 116 -4.29 -19.05 8.23
C VAL A 116 -4.33 -18.96 9.76
N GLY A 117 -5.54 -19.02 10.35
CA GLY A 117 -5.75 -19.02 11.81
C GLY A 117 -5.66 -17.64 12.45
N LEU A 118 -6.01 -16.59 11.71
CA LEU A 118 -6.11 -15.22 12.21
C LEU A 118 -7.57 -14.79 12.22
N ASP A 119 -8.04 -14.20 13.32
CA ASP A 119 -9.34 -13.52 13.37
C ASP A 119 -9.19 -12.11 12.79
N VAL A 120 -9.95 -11.78 11.73
CA VAL A 120 -9.96 -10.43 11.16
C VAL A 120 -10.85 -9.53 12.03
N ILE A 121 -10.21 -8.69 12.84
CA ILE A 121 -10.91 -7.81 13.78
C ILE A 121 -11.21 -6.41 13.24
N ASN A 122 -10.58 -6.03 12.11
CA ASN A 122 -10.86 -4.78 11.40
C ASN A 122 -10.54 -4.91 9.90
N VAL A 123 -11.37 -4.28 9.08
CA VAL A 123 -11.14 -4.09 7.63
C VAL A 123 -11.22 -2.60 7.34
N ILE A 124 -10.17 -2.03 6.79
CA ILE A 124 -10.05 -0.58 6.53
C ILE A 124 -9.79 -0.33 5.04
N ASP A 125 -10.19 0.81 4.50
CA ASP A 125 -9.75 1.18 3.16
C ASP A 125 -8.27 1.63 3.14
N GLU A 126 -7.58 1.30 2.05
CA GLU A 126 -6.14 1.49 1.89
C GLU A 126 -5.69 2.95 2.13
N PRO A 127 -6.30 3.99 1.51
CA PRO A 127 -5.88 5.37 1.75
C PRO A 127 -6.13 5.85 3.18
N THR A 128 -7.20 5.37 3.84
CA THR A 128 -7.47 5.68 5.26
C THR A 128 -6.43 5.03 6.18
N ALA A 129 -6.02 3.80 5.88
CA ALA A 129 -4.91 3.17 6.58
C ALA A 129 -3.62 3.99 6.44
N ALA A 130 -3.31 4.44 5.23
CA ALA A 130 -2.14 5.30 4.97
C ALA A 130 -2.21 6.63 5.72
N ALA A 131 -3.39 7.27 5.79
CA ALA A 131 -3.60 8.52 6.54
C ALA A 131 -3.22 8.38 8.02
N SER A 132 -3.47 7.22 8.62
CA SER A 132 -3.13 6.94 10.03
C SER A 132 -1.62 6.99 10.28
N VAL A 133 -0.80 6.51 9.35
CA VAL A 133 0.69 6.56 9.45
C VAL A 133 1.20 7.97 9.29
N LEU A 134 0.62 8.71 8.34
CA LEU A 134 1.06 10.05 7.97
C LEU A 134 0.58 11.12 8.96
N GLY A 135 -0.35 10.77 9.85
CA GLY A 135 -0.96 11.69 10.81
C GLY A 135 -1.74 12.82 10.13
N ILE A 136 -2.43 12.51 9.03
CA ILE A 136 -3.14 13.49 8.22
C ILE A 136 -4.55 13.68 8.77
N THR A 137 -4.92 14.93 8.99
CA THR A 137 -6.27 15.34 9.36
C THR A 137 -7.00 16.05 8.22
N ASP A 138 -6.26 16.73 7.33
CA ASP A 138 -6.79 17.52 6.23
C ASP A 138 -5.97 17.31 4.96
N GLY A 139 -6.62 17.14 3.80
CA GLY A 139 -5.98 16.90 2.53
C GLY A 139 -6.42 15.60 1.87
N ALA A 140 -5.70 15.15 0.86
CA ALA A 140 -5.98 13.90 0.16
C ALA A 140 -4.84 12.88 0.30
N VAL A 141 -5.19 11.63 0.49
CA VAL A 141 -4.27 10.49 0.39
C VAL A 141 -4.62 9.71 -0.86
N VAL A 142 -3.61 9.47 -1.71
CA VAL A 142 -3.75 8.74 -2.97
C VAL A 142 -2.84 7.52 -2.89
N ASP A 143 -3.44 6.34 -2.81
CA ASP A 143 -2.70 5.07 -2.86
C ASP A 143 -2.63 4.57 -4.31
N VAL A 144 -1.44 4.57 -4.89
CA VAL A 144 -1.20 4.04 -6.23
C VAL A 144 -0.57 2.67 -6.11
N GLY A 145 -1.43 1.68 -6.08
CA GLY A 145 -1.08 0.27 -6.00
C GLY A 145 -0.64 -0.33 -7.34
N GLY A 146 -0.55 -1.66 -7.37
CA GLY A 146 -0.28 -2.40 -8.60
C GLY A 146 -1.45 -2.36 -9.59
N GLY A 147 -2.68 -2.53 -9.12
CA GLY A 147 -3.89 -2.62 -9.94
C GLY A 147 -4.70 -1.32 -9.97
N THR A 148 -4.85 -0.66 -8.85
CA THR A 148 -5.77 0.46 -8.65
C THR A 148 -5.08 1.72 -8.14
N THR A 149 -5.79 2.84 -8.23
CA THR A 149 -5.46 4.13 -7.59
C THR A 149 -6.67 4.52 -6.73
N GLY A 150 -6.52 4.32 -5.42
CA GLY A 150 -7.49 4.71 -4.42
C GLY A 150 -7.24 6.13 -3.92
N ILE A 151 -8.30 6.85 -3.56
CA ILE A 151 -8.21 8.17 -2.94
C ILE A 151 -9.13 8.25 -1.73
N SER A 152 -8.65 8.87 -0.64
CA SER A 152 -9.46 9.38 0.46
C SER A 152 -9.17 10.86 0.69
N ILE A 153 -10.24 11.65 0.81
CA ILE A 153 -10.17 13.06 1.18
C ILE A 153 -10.58 13.16 2.65
N LEU A 154 -9.71 13.78 3.45
CA LEU A 154 -9.91 13.99 4.88
C LEU A 154 -10.18 15.47 5.18
N LYS A 155 -11.09 15.69 6.13
CA LYS A 155 -11.37 17.00 6.70
C LYS A 155 -11.60 16.86 8.20
N ASN A 156 -10.82 17.59 9.01
CA ASN A 156 -10.84 17.51 10.48
C ASN A 156 -10.64 16.07 11.04
N GLY A 157 -9.84 15.25 10.38
CA GLY A 157 -9.59 13.86 10.75
C GLY A 157 -10.66 12.85 10.31
N GLU A 158 -11.72 13.31 9.63
CA GLU A 158 -12.77 12.45 9.11
C GLU A 158 -12.64 12.28 7.59
N VAL A 159 -12.91 11.06 7.11
CA VAL A 159 -12.94 10.78 5.67
C VAL A 159 -14.27 11.28 5.12
N VAL A 160 -14.20 12.29 4.24
CA VAL A 160 -15.37 12.93 3.62
C VAL A 160 -15.65 12.46 2.21
N PHE A 161 -14.69 11.81 1.56
CA PHE A 161 -14.82 11.22 0.23
C PHE A 161 -13.84 10.08 0.04
N THR A 162 -14.27 9.02 -0.65
CA THR A 162 -13.40 7.93 -1.13
C THR A 162 -13.78 7.55 -2.56
N ALA A 163 -12.80 7.19 -3.36
CA ALA A 163 -12.99 6.61 -4.68
C ALA A 163 -11.83 5.68 -5.02
N ASP A 164 -12.04 4.81 -6.00
CA ASP A 164 -11.02 3.95 -6.58
C ASP A 164 -11.15 3.93 -8.10
N GLU A 165 -10.02 3.87 -8.79
CA GLU A 165 -9.95 3.77 -10.25
C GLU A 165 -9.07 2.58 -10.61
N PRO A 166 -9.47 1.69 -11.53
CA PRO A 166 -8.68 0.54 -11.95
C PRO A 166 -7.51 0.97 -12.85
N THR A 167 -6.59 1.75 -12.30
CA THR A 167 -5.34 2.20 -12.94
C THR A 167 -4.23 2.19 -11.90
N GLY A 168 -3.11 1.56 -12.21
CA GLY A 168 -2.01 1.38 -11.26
C GLY A 168 -0.70 1.00 -11.97
N GLY A 169 0.23 0.45 -11.21
CA GLY A 169 1.56 0.04 -11.68
C GLY A 169 1.53 -0.97 -12.83
N THR A 170 0.50 -1.81 -12.92
CA THR A 170 0.27 -2.74 -14.04
C THR A 170 0.13 -2.01 -15.37
N HIS A 171 -0.59 -0.88 -15.40
CA HIS A 171 -0.72 -0.07 -16.61
C HIS A 171 0.61 0.53 -17.06
N MET A 172 1.47 0.93 -16.10
CA MET A 172 2.84 1.37 -16.41
C MET A 172 3.65 0.23 -17.05
N THR A 173 3.53 -0.98 -16.51
CA THR A 173 4.22 -2.16 -17.03
C THR A 173 3.76 -2.53 -18.43
N LEU A 174 2.44 -2.47 -18.71
CA LEU A 174 1.89 -2.74 -20.05
C LEU A 174 2.40 -1.75 -21.09
N VAL A 175 2.42 -0.45 -20.75
CA VAL A 175 2.94 0.60 -21.65
C VAL A 175 4.43 0.41 -21.89
N LEU A 176 5.20 0.07 -20.84
CA LEU A 176 6.62 -0.20 -20.95
C LEU A 176 6.90 -1.44 -21.80
N ALA A 177 6.17 -2.54 -21.60
CA ALA A 177 6.28 -3.76 -22.39
C ALA A 177 6.03 -3.50 -23.87
N GLY A 178 4.97 -2.75 -24.19
CA GLY A 178 4.67 -2.34 -25.56
C GLY A 178 5.77 -1.46 -26.19
N SER A 179 6.32 -0.53 -25.42
CA SER A 179 7.41 0.36 -25.86
C SER A 179 8.71 -0.37 -26.13
N LEU A 180 9.05 -1.37 -25.29
CA LEU A 180 10.30 -2.13 -25.39
C LEU A 180 10.16 -3.39 -26.27
N GLY A 181 8.96 -3.80 -26.65
CA GLY A 181 8.71 -5.03 -27.40
C GLY A 181 9.06 -6.30 -26.61
N CYS A 182 8.89 -6.29 -25.28
CA CYS A 182 9.22 -7.40 -24.38
C CYS A 182 8.00 -7.94 -23.64
N SER A 183 8.16 -9.06 -22.88
CA SER A 183 7.07 -9.62 -22.07
C SER A 183 6.71 -8.70 -20.91
N PHE A 184 5.52 -8.93 -20.33
CA PHE A 184 5.07 -8.20 -19.13
C PHE A 184 6.04 -8.40 -17.95
N GLU A 185 6.49 -9.63 -17.73
CA GLU A 185 7.40 -10.00 -16.65
C GLU A 185 8.75 -9.32 -16.79
N GLU A 186 9.27 -9.25 -18.03
CA GLU A 186 10.51 -8.54 -18.31
C GLU A 186 10.36 -7.04 -18.10
N ALA A 187 9.27 -6.44 -18.60
CA ALA A 187 8.98 -5.02 -18.39
C ALA A 187 8.80 -4.69 -16.88
N GLU A 188 8.15 -5.57 -16.11
CA GLU A 188 7.97 -5.40 -14.67
C GLU A 188 9.33 -5.42 -13.95
N ARG A 189 10.21 -6.34 -14.33
CA ARG A 189 11.59 -6.41 -13.82
C ARG A 189 12.37 -5.14 -14.13
N ILE A 190 12.30 -4.65 -15.38
CA ILE A 190 12.96 -3.41 -15.81
C ILE A 190 12.38 -2.21 -15.05
N LYS A 191 11.05 -2.12 -14.90
CA LYS A 191 10.36 -1.05 -14.19
C LYS A 191 10.81 -0.95 -12.72
N LYS A 192 11.03 -2.09 -12.06
CA LYS A 192 11.45 -2.17 -10.66
C LYS A 192 12.95 -1.93 -10.44
N ASP A 193 13.78 -1.94 -11.48
CA ASP A 193 15.21 -1.69 -11.36
C ASP A 193 15.51 -0.17 -11.30
N PRO A 194 15.99 0.37 -10.15
CA PRO A 194 16.29 1.80 -10.02
C PRO A 194 17.34 2.30 -11.03
N LYS A 195 18.20 1.41 -11.55
CA LYS A 195 19.19 1.76 -12.55
C LYS A 195 18.59 2.06 -13.92
N GLN A 196 17.38 1.56 -14.17
CA GLN A 196 16.64 1.75 -15.42
C GLN A 196 15.68 2.96 -15.37
N GLU A 197 15.60 3.69 -14.26
CA GLU A 197 14.63 4.78 -14.06
C GLU A 197 14.70 5.84 -15.17
N MET A 198 15.89 6.18 -15.65
CA MET A 198 16.06 7.15 -16.74
C MET A 198 15.46 6.68 -18.08
N LEU A 199 15.43 5.37 -18.33
CA LEU A 199 14.79 4.76 -19.50
C LEU A 199 13.29 4.62 -19.29
N VAL A 200 12.90 4.14 -18.12
CA VAL A 200 11.51 3.78 -17.79
C VAL A 200 10.62 5.01 -17.60
N PHE A 201 11.08 6.00 -16.82
CA PHE A 201 10.24 7.11 -16.39
C PHE A 201 9.62 7.90 -17.55
N PRO A 202 10.32 8.27 -18.64
CA PRO A 202 9.70 8.95 -19.78
C PRO A 202 8.59 8.15 -20.44
N VAL A 203 8.71 6.82 -20.47
CA VAL A 203 7.73 5.90 -21.09
C VAL A 203 6.47 5.78 -20.24
N VAL A 204 6.61 5.69 -18.90
CA VAL A 204 5.48 5.52 -17.99
C VAL A 204 4.84 6.85 -17.56
N LYS A 205 5.52 7.97 -17.76
CA LYS A 205 5.05 9.31 -17.36
C LYS A 205 3.64 9.65 -17.86
N PRO A 206 3.23 9.36 -19.12
CA PRO A 206 1.85 9.60 -19.56
C PRO A 206 0.80 8.83 -18.74
N VAL A 207 1.15 7.64 -18.21
CA VAL A 207 0.27 6.88 -17.32
C VAL A 207 0.12 7.59 -15.97
N ILE A 208 1.23 8.14 -15.44
CA ILE A 208 1.22 8.92 -14.19
C ILE A 208 0.40 10.20 -14.39
N GLU A 209 0.55 10.90 -15.51
CA GLU A 209 -0.25 12.09 -15.86
C GLU A 209 -1.75 11.76 -15.93
N LYS A 210 -2.12 10.61 -16.52
CA LYS A 210 -3.51 10.13 -16.53
C LYS A 210 -4.03 9.89 -15.11
N MET A 211 -3.25 9.23 -14.23
CA MET A 211 -3.63 9.02 -12.83
C MET A 211 -3.84 10.36 -12.10
N ALA A 212 -2.92 11.29 -12.27
CA ALA A 212 -3.04 12.62 -11.68
C ALA A 212 -4.27 13.40 -12.18
N ALA A 213 -4.58 13.29 -13.48
CA ALA A 213 -5.80 13.89 -14.06
C ALA A 213 -7.10 13.27 -13.50
N ILE A 214 -7.09 11.97 -13.20
CA ILE A 214 -8.20 11.29 -12.52
C ILE A 214 -8.36 11.83 -11.10
N VAL A 215 -7.26 11.88 -10.34
CA VAL A 215 -7.25 12.42 -8.97
C VAL A 215 -7.70 13.88 -8.95
N LYS A 216 -7.27 14.69 -9.92
CA LYS A 216 -7.73 16.09 -10.08
C LYS A 216 -9.26 16.21 -10.14
N ARG A 217 -9.92 15.32 -10.90
CA ARG A 217 -11.38 15.29 -10.97
C ARG A 217 -12.03 14.89 -9.65
N PHE A 218 -11.42 13.95 -8.91
CA PHE A 218 -11.94 13.51 -7.61
C PHE A 218 -11.84 14.57 -6.52
N ILE A 219 -10.80 15.43 -6.56
CA ILE A 219 -10.66 16.51 -5.59
C ILE A 219 -11.44 17.78 -5.98
N GLU A 220 -12.02 17.83 -7.18
CA GLU A 220 -12.81 18.97 -7.63
C GLU A 220 -14.01 19.21 -6.70
N GLY A 221 -14.15 20.41 -6.18
CA GLY A 221 -15.19 20.77 -5.21
C GLY A 221 -14.83 20.54 -3.74
N TYR A 222 -13.66 19.96 -3.47
CA TYR A 222 -13.11 19.82 -2.13
C TYR A 222 -11.96 20.80 -1.90
N ASP A 223 -11.81 21.26 -0.66
CA ASP A 223 -10.72 22.13 -0.23
C ASP A 223 -9.51 21.24 0.12
N VAL A 224 -8.65 20.97 -0.87
CA VAL A 224 -7.48 20.09 -0.76
C VAL A 224 -6.22 20.89 -1.03
N ASP A 225 -5.48 21.24 0.03
CA ASP A 225 -4.21 21.98 -0.06
C ASP A 225 -2.99 21.08 -0.29
N VAL A 226 -3.10 19.80 0.04
CA VAL A 226 -2.00 18.84 -0.07
C VAL A 226 -2.50 17.44 -0.46
N ILE A 227 -1.76 16.82 -1.36
CA ILE A 227 -1.93 15.40 -1.75
C ILE A 227 -0.74 14.62 -1.24
N TYR A 228 -0.98 13.51 -0.56
CA TYR A 228 0.02 12.53 -0.19
C TYR A 228 -0.10 11.33 -1.10
N VAL A 229 0.96 11.02 -1.87
CA VAL A 229 0.98 9.86 -2.77
C VAL A 229 1.74 8.70 -2.12
N VAL A 230 1.08 7.57 -1.97
CA VAL A 230 1.59 6.33 -1.37
C VAL A 230 1.39 5.16 -2.32
N GLY A 231 1.83 3.96 -1.93
CA GLY A 231 1.76 2.76 -2.75
C GLY A 231 3.00 2.52 -3.60
N GLY A 232 3.19 1.27 -4.02
CA GLY A 232 4.41 0.83 -4.69
C GLY A 232 4.67 1.49 -6.05
N ALA A 233 3.62 1.89 -6.77
CA ALA A 233 3.75 2.53 -8.07
C ALA A 233 4.28 3.97 -7.99
N CYS A 234 4.24 4.60 -6.80
CA CYS A 234 4.79 5.94 -6.56
C CYS A 234 6.31 5.98 -6.40
N SER A 235 7.03 4.86 -6.47
CA SER A 235 8.45 4.77 -6.11
C SER A 235 9.41 5.56 -7.02
N PHE A 236 8.99 5.99 -8.21
CA PHE A 236 9.80 6.84 -9.10
C PHE A 236 10.15 8.19 -8.45
N LYS A 237 11.41 8.64 -8.63
CA LYS A 237 11.94 9.86 -7.97
C LYS A 237 11.17 11.15 -8.27
N LYS A 238 10.51 11.23 -9.44
CA LYS A 238 9.77 12.42 -9.89
C LYS A 238 8.26 12.22 -9.92
N PHE A 239 7.76 11.16 -9.29
CA PHE A 239 6.34 10.84 -9.32
C PHE A 239 5.48 11.98 -8.77
N GLU A 240 5.79 12.47 -7.58
CA GLU A 240 5.08 13.58 -6.93
C GLU A 240 5.09 14.86 -7.75
N SER A 241 6.18 15.14 -8.46
CA SER A 241 6.29 16.34 -9.32
C SER A 241 5.33 16.30 -10.52
N VAL A 242 5.01 15.09 -11.04
CA VAL A 242 4.02 14.93 -12.10
C VAL A 242 2.63 15.18 -11.56
N PHE A 243 2.30 14.64 -10.40
CA PHE A 243 1.02 14.87 -9.72
C PHE A 243 0.80 16.34 -9.41
N GLU A 244 1.79 17.01 -8.78
CA GLU A 244 1.73 18.42 -8.45
C GLU A 244 1.52 19.29 -9.69
N LYS A 245 2.23 19.01 -10.77
CA LYS A 245 2.09 19.75 -12.02
C LYS A 245 0.69 19.59 -12.63
N GLU A 246 0.13 18.39 -12.63
CA GLU A 246 -1.14 18.07 -13.27
C GLU A 246 -2.34 18.54 -12.42
N THR A 247 -2.29 18.33 -11.11
CA THR A 247 -3.37 18.70 -10.19
C THR A 247 -3.37 20.17 -9.84
N GLY A 248 -2.21 20.80 -9.81
CA GLY A 248 -2.00 22.17 -9.28
C GLY A 248 -1.95 22.19 -7.74
N VAL A 249 -1.96 21.03 -7.07
CA VAL A 249 -1.96 20.90 -5.62
C VAL A 249 -0.61 20.36 -5.17
N LYS A 250 -0.06 20.92 -4.09
CA LYS A 250 1.20 20.45 -3.49
C LYS A 250 1.13 18.94 -3.25
N THR A 251 2.11 18.19 -3.76
CA THR A 251 2.14 16.73 -3.64
C THR A 251 3.37 16.29 -2.85
N ILE A 252 3.15 15.42 -1.86
CA ILE A 252 4.19 14.87 -0.97
C ILE A 252 4.22 13.37 -1.16
N LYS A 253 5.43 12.83 -1.31
CA LYS A 253 5.69 11.39 -1.32
C LYS A 253 6.56 11.01 -0.13
N PRO A 254 6.13 10.06 0.74
CA PRO A 254 6.95 9.52 1.80
C PRO A 254 8.20 8.80 1.30
N ALA A 255 9.18 8.59 2.18
CA ALA A 255 10.45 7.95 1.84
C ALA A 255 10.28 6.50 1.32
N GLU A 256 9.38 5.74 1.92
CA GLU A 256 9.07 4.34 1.56
C GLU A 256 7.56 4.20 1.27
N PRO A 257 7.07 4.70 0.12
CA PRO A 257 5.64 4.83 -0.15
C PRO A 257 4.91 3.48 -0.20
N LEU A 258 5.59 2.39 -0.59
CA LEU A 258 5.04 1.03 -0.58
C LEU A 258 4.63 0.55 0.82
N LEU A 259 5.31 1.01 1.87
CA LEU A 259 5.15 0.50 3.24
C LEU A 259 4.18 1.32 4.09
N VAL A 260 3.64 2.41 3.57
CA VAL A 260 2.73 3.29 4.33
C VAL A 260 1.42 2.55 4.64
N THR A 261 0.73 2.10 3.61
CA THR A 261 -0.56 1.39 3.75
C THR A 261 -0.43 0.12 4.59
N PRO A 262 0.52 -0.80 4.34
CA PRO A 262 0.70 -1.98 5.18
C PRO A 262 0.92 -1.66 6.66
N LEU A 263 1.72 -0.64 6.96
CA LEU A 263 1.95 -0.21 8.34
C LEU A 263 0.67 0.36 8.98
N GLY A 264 -0.08 1.16 8.23
CA GLY A 264 -1.35 1.73 8.66
C GLY A 264 -2.40 0.67 8.97
N ILE A 265 -2.44 -0.43 8.22
CA ILE A 265 -3.32 -1.57 8.50
C ILE A 265 -3.03 -2.13 9.90
N ALA A 266 -1.76 -2.40 10.23
CA ALA A 266 -1.37 -2.89 11.55
C ALA A 266 -1.72 -1.90 12.68
N MET A 267 -1.52 -0.59 12.46
CA MET A 267 -1.90 0.46 13.43
C MET A 267 -3.40 0.48 13.71
N ASN A 268 -4.23 0.06 12.75
CA ASN A 268 -5.68 -0.01 12.85
C ASN A 268 -6.21 -1.41 13.24
N CYS A 269 -5.34 -2.34 13.61
CA CYS A 269 -5.72 -3.63 14.20
C CYS A 269 -6.18 -3.42 15.65
N LYS A 270 -7.40 -2.90 15.80
CA LYS A 270 -8.07 -2.62 17.07
C LYS A 270 -9.54 -3.01 16.95
N LYS A 271 -10.10 -3.59 17.99
CA LYS A 271 -11.56 -3.80 18.07
C LYS A 271 -12.25 -2.44 18.09
N GLN A 272 -13.21 -2.29 17.20
CA GLN A 272 -14.08 -1.10 17.16
C GLN A 272 -15.03 -1.09 18.36
#